data_90e9650b9a1c4cbd8562055f2bb25012
#
_entry.id   90e9650b9a1c4cbd8562055f2bb25012
#
_cell.length_a   1.000
_cell.length_b   1.000
_cell.length_c   1.000
_cell.angle_alpha   90.00
_cell.angle_beta   90.00
_cell.angle_gamma   90.00
#
_symmetry.space_group_name_H-M   'P 1'
#
loop_
_entity.id
_entity.type
_entity.pdbx_description
1 polymer ?
#
loop_
_entity_poly.entity_id
_entity_poly.type
_entity_poly.pdbx_seq_one_letter_code
_entity_poly.pdbx_strand_id
1 'polypeptide(L)'
;MVDFKMRSSDLFNSSNHKIATLRGNDIYDERNHKVATVRGNDIYDERNHKVATVRGSDVYDERNGKIASIGDIKKTIDGAMGGVTVVALWLFFVR
;
A
#
# COMPACT_ATOMS: atom_id res chain seq x y z
N MET A 1 0.96 -11.59 15.10
CA MET A 1 2.20 -11.73 14.34
C MET A 1 2.10 -10.97 13.00
N VAL A 2 3.16 -10.28 12.63
CA VAL A 2 3.19 -9.49 11.41
C VAL A 2 3.90 -10.29 10.33
N ASP A 3 3.26 -10.40 9.17
CA ASP A 3 3.83 -11.18 8.07
C ASP A 3 4.59 -10.32 7.06
N PHE A 4 4.55 -9.00 7.23
CA PHE A 4 5.17 -8.08 6.28
C PHE A 4 6.02 -7.04 7.01
N LYS A 5 7.06 -6.57 6.36
CA LYS A 5 7.98 -5.61 6.96
C LYS A 5 8.43 -4.58 5.94
N MET A 6 8.44 -3.32 6.35
CA MET A 6 8.99 -2.23 5.53
C MET A 6 10.42 -1.94 5.97
N ARG A 7 11.33 -1.83 5.03
CA ARG A 7 12.69 -1.38 5.26
C ARG A 7 12.98 -0.30 4.23
N SER A 8 13.13 0.93 4.71
CA SER A 8 13.31 2.03 3.79
C SER A 8 12.09 2.12 2.88
N SER A 9 12.27 1.96 1.59
CA SER A 9 11.18 2.02 0.62
C SER A 9 10.77 0.64 0.11
N ASP A 10 11.25 -0.43 0.71
CA ASP A 10 10.99 -1.78 0.25
C ASP A 10 10.06 -2.53 1.19
N LEU A 11 9.18 -3.34 0.62
CA LEU A 11 8.27 -4.20 1.38
C LEU A 11 8.75 -5.65 1.27
N PHE A 12 8.89 -6.30 2.43
CA PHE A 12 9.33 -7.69 2.51
C PHE A 12 8.23 -8.57 3.10
N ASN A 13 8.15 -9.81 2.65
CA ASN A 13 7.20 -10.76 3.21
C ASN A 13 7.82 -11.52 4.39
N SER A 14 7.10 -12.50 4.92
CA SER A 14 7.53 -13.27 6.09
C SER A 14 8.79 -14.11 5.82
N SER A 15 9.08 -14.40 4.56
CA SER A 15 10.29 -15.11 4.18
C SER A 15 11.48 -14.19 3.94
N ASN A 16 11.32 -12.92 4.30
CA ASN A 16 12.35 -11.90 4.09
C ASN A 16 12.66 -11.67 2.61
N HIS A 17 11.67 -11.86 1.78
CA HIS A 17 11.77 -11.69 0.33
C HIS A 17 11.16 -10.35 -0.05
N LYS A 18 11.90 -9.54 -0.81
CA LYS A 18 11.38 -8.25 -1.25
C LYS A 18 10.31 -8.46 -2.31
N ILE A 19 9.10 -7.97 -2.03
CA ILE A 19 7.97 -8.15 -2.95
C ILE A 19 7.51 -6.86 -3.60
N ALA A 20 7.92 -5.71 -3.07
CA ALA A 20 7.53 -4.42 -3.63
C ALA A 20 8.53 -3.34 -3.29
N THR A 21 8.54 -2.31 -4.12
CA THR A 21 9.41 -1.15 -3.91
C THR A 21 8.59 0.12 -4.16
N LEU A 22 8.77 1.10 -3.29
CA LEU A 22 8.14 2.40 -3.41
C LEU A 22 9.15 3.38 -3.99
N ARG A 23 8.81 4.02 -5.11
CA ARG A 23 9.65 5.04 -5.74
C ARG A 23 8.84 6.30 -5.91
N GLY A 24 9.08 7.29 -5.05
CA GLY A 24 8.26 8.48 -5.06
C GLY A 24 6.82 8.11 -4.75
N ASN A 25 5.92 8.36 -5.70
CA ASN A 25 4.51 8.03 -5.55
C ASN A 25 4.12 6.77 -6.31
N ASP A 26 5.09 6.06 -6.88
CA ASP A 26 4.84 4.87 -7.68
C ASP A 26 5.23 3.62 -6.91
N ILE A 27 4.47 2.55 -7.11
CA ILE A 27 4.74 1.28 -6.44
C ILE A 27 5.06 0.23 -7.50
N TYR A 28 6.20 -0.45 -7.31
CA TYR A 28 6.67 -1.49 -8.22
C TYR A 28 6.68 -2.84 -7.53
N ASP A 29 6.42 -3.91 -8.29
CA ASP A 29 6.49 -5.26 -7.75
C ASP A 29 7.93 -5.79 -7.84
N GLU A 30 8.11 -7.07 -7.49
CA GLU A 30 9.44 -7.67 -7.49
C GLU A 30 10.05 -7.80 -8.89
N ARG A 31 9.22 -7.68 -9.92
CA ARG A 31 9.67 -7.72 -11.31
C ARG A 31 9.94 -6.34 -11.87
N ASN A 32 9.93 -5.34 -11.00
CA ASN A 32 10.14 -3.95 -11.40
C ASN A 32 9.03 -3.43 -12.30
N HIS A 33 7.84 -3.96 -12.14
CA HIS A 33 6.65 -3.58 -12.89
C HIS A 33 5.82 -2.62 -12.06
N LYS A 34 5.48 -1.46 -12.60
CA LYS A 34 4.67 -0.50 -11.86
C LYS A 34 3.23 -1.02 -11.75
N VAL A 35 2.76 -1.18 -10.52
CA VAL A 35 1.42 -1.71 -10.27
C VAL A 35 0.46 -0.66 -9.73
N ALA A 36 0.97 0.43 -9.19
CA ALA A 36 0.11 1.45 -8.59
C ALA A 36 0.79 2.81 -8.56
N THR A 37 -0.04 3.85 -8.46
CA THR A 37 0.41 5.23 -8.31
C THR A 37 -0.47 5.90 -7.26
N VAL A 38 0.16 6.69 -6.39
CA VAL A 38 -0.55 7.48 -5.39
C VAL A 38 -0.58 8.93 -5.85
N ARG A 39 -1.78 9.53 -5.86
CA ARG A 39 -1.95 10.95 -6.20
C ARG A 39 -2.74 11.62 -5.09
N GLY A 40 -2.04 12.37 -4.24
CA GLY A 40 -2.68 12.98 -3.10
C GLY A 40 -3.20 11.90 -2.16
N ASN A 41 -4.51 11.84 -1.97
CA ASN A 41 -5.14 10.82 -1.12
C ASN A 41 -5.75 9.68 -1.92
N ASP A 42 -5.54 9.66 -3.23
CA ASP A 42 -6.14 8.66 -4.12
C ASP A 42 -5.10 7.66 -4.58
N ILE A 43 -5.53 6.41 -4.74
CA ILE A 43 -4.67 5.32 -5.18
C ILE A 43 -5.19 4.81 -6.51
N TYR A 44 -4.28 4.74 -7.51
CA TYR A 44 -4.61 4.29 -8.85
C TYR A 44 -3.85 3.02 -9.19
N ASP A 45 -4.46 2.15 -10.00
CA ASP A 45 -3.80 0.93 -10.46
C ASP A 45 -2.97 1.23 -11.72
N GLU A 46 -2.41 0.18 -12.31
CA GLU A 46 -1.56 0.33 -13.49
C GLU A 46 -2.31 0.84 -14.72
N ARG A 47 -3.63 0.73 -14.70
CA ARG A 47 -4.49 1.23 -15.78
C ARG A 47 -4.97 2.64 -15.54
N ASN A 48 -4.43 3.28 -14.51
CA ASN A 48 -4.81 4.64 -14.14
C ASN A 48 -6.26 4.71 -13.65
N HIS A 49 -6.74 3.62 -13.08
CA HIS A 49 -8.09 3.51 -12.55
C HIS A 49 -8.04 3.73 -11.03
N LYS A 50 -8.84 4.65 -10.51
CA LYS A 50 -8.84 4.90 -9.08
C LYS A 50 -9.49 3.72 -8.36
N VAL A 51 -8.75 3.09 -7.44
CA VAL A 51 -9.23 1.92 -6.72
C VAL A 51 -9.49 2.20 -5.25
N ALA A 52 -8.95 3.27 -4.71
CA ALA A 52 -9.15 3.60 -3.30
C ALA A 52 -8.87 5.07 -3.02
N THR A 53 -9.42 5.55 -1.91
CA THR A 53 -9.22 6.91 -1.42
C THR A 53 -9.03 6.85 0.09
N VAL A 54 -8.08 7.63 0.59
CA VAL A 54 -7.86 7.76 2.03
C VAL A 54 -8.48 9.06 2.51
N ARG A 55 -9.34 8.98 3.53
CA ARG A 55 -9.97 10.15 4.14
C ARG A 55 -9.68 10.13 5.63
N GLY A 56 -8.82 11.03 6.08
CA GLY A 56 -8.41 11.03 7.47
C GLY A 56 -7.67 9.75 7.80
N SER A 57 -8.24 8.93 8.67
CA SER A 57 -7.64 7.65 9.06
C SER A 57 -8.33 6.46 8.42
N ASP A 58 -9.25 6.68 7.50
CA ASP A 58 -10.06 5.63 6.90
C ASP A 58 -9.75 5.45 5.43
N VAL A 59 -9.89 4.22 4.96
CA VAL A 59 -9.66 3.88 3.57
C VAL A 59 -10.97 3.43 2.95
N TYR A 60 -11.30 4.01 1.79
CA TYR A 60 -12.53 3.71 1.07
C TYR A 60 -12.20 3.13 -0.29
N ASP A 61 -13.03 2.22 -0.77
CA ASP A 61 -12.84 1.64 -2.09
C ASP A 61 -13.46 2.55 -3.17
N GLU A 62 -13.44 2.08 -4.41
CA GLU A 62 -13.96 2.86 -5.54
C GLU A 62 -15.46 3.11 -5.45
N ARG A 63 -16.16 2.31 -4.67
CA ARG A 63 -17.60 2.46 -4.45
C ARG A 63 -17.93 3.29 -3.22
N ASN A 64 -16.91 3.91 -2.63
CA ASN A 64 -17.07 4.72 -1.44
C ASN A 64 -17.45 3.91 -0.20
N GLY A 65 -17.11 2.63 -0.20
CA GLY A 65 -17.31 1.77 0.96
C GLY A 65 -16.05 1.73 1.79
N LYS A 66 -16.17 1.86 3.11
CA LYS A 66 -15.00 1.79 3.98
C LYS A 66 -14.48 0.37 4.07
N ILE A 67 -13.20 0.17 3.78
CA ILE A 67 -12.59 -1.16 3.77
C ILE A 67 -11.56 -1.37 4.87
N ALA A 68 -11.03 -0.30 5.44
CA ALA A 68 -10.01 -0.43 6.48
C ALA A 68 -9.73 0.92 7.12
N SER A 69 -8.96 0.88 8.22
CA SER A 69 -8.40 2.09 8.80
C SER A 69 -6.87 2.01 8.69
N ILE A 70 -6.21 3.15 8.69
CA ILE A 70 -4.75 3.20 8.64
C ILE A 70 -4.15 2.49 9.85
N GLY A 71 -4.77 2.65 11.02
CA GLY A 71 -4.31 1.97 12.21
C GLY A 71 -4.28 0.46 12.07
N ASP A 72 -5.33 -0.10 11.47
CA ASP A 72 -5.40 -1.55 11.25
C ASP A 72 -4.37 -2.00 10.22
N ILE A 73 -4.16 -1.19 9.18
CA ILE A 73 -3.19 -1.50 8.14
C ILE A 73 -1.78 -1.53 8.71
N LYS A 74 -1.44 -0.57 9.57
CA LYS A 74 -0.11 -0.50 10.16
C LYS A 74 0.19 -1.70 11.04
N LYS A 75 -0.83 -2.36 11.57
CA LYS A 75 -0.64 -3.56 12.37
C LYS A 75 -0.23 -4.76 11.54
N THR A 76 -0.46 -4.71 10.23
CA THR A 76 -0.13 -5.83 9.35
C THR A 76 1.24 -5.69 8.71
N ILE A 77 1.84 -4.51 8.77
CA ILE A 77 3.15 -4.25 8.18
C ILE A 77 4.06 -3.66 9.24
N ASP A 78 5.06 -4.41 9.64
CA ASP A 78 6.04 -3.97 10.63
C ASP A 78 6.94 -2.88 10.02
N GLY A 79 7.19 -1.84 10.79
CA GLY A 79 8.02 -0.73 10.33
C GLY A 79 7.32 0.27 9.43
N ALA A 80 6.02 0.12 9.24
CA ALA A 80 5.26 1.05 8.43
C ALA A 80 5.09 2.39 9.15
N MET A 81 5.32 3.47 8.41
CA MET A 81 5.22 4.82 8.95
C MET A 81 3.84 5.44 8.78
N GLY A 82 2.95 4.74 8.09
CA GLY A 82 1.63 5.27 7.78
C GLY A 82 1.66 6.04 6.46
N GLY A 83 0.55 6.68 6.14
CA GLY A 83 0.44 7.46 4.92
C GLY A 83 -0.22 6.68 3.80
N VAL A 84 -0.52 7.40 2.72
CA VAL A 84 -1.27 6.84 1.61
C VAL A 84 -0.48 5.75 0.88
N THR A 85 0.84 5.90 0.80
CA THR A 85 1.69 4.91 0.14
C THR A 85 1.65 3.56 0.85
N VAL A 86 1.61 3.56 2.18
CA VAL A 86 1.50 2.32 2.94
C VAL A 86 0.15 1.66 2.70
N VAL A 87 -0.91 2.46 2.59
CA VAL A 87 -2.24 1.95 2.26
C VAL A 87 -2.21 1.27 0.90
N ALA A 88 -1.54 1.87 -0.07
CA ALA A 88 -1.42 1.29 -1.40
C ALA A 88 -0.68 -0.04 -1.36
N LEU A 89 0.41 -0.13 -0.61
CA LEU A 89 1.14 -1.38 -0.46
C LEU A 89 0.27 -2.46 0.15
N TRP A 90 -0.48 -2.11 1.19
CA TRP A 90 -1.40 -3.06 1.82
C TRP A 90 -2.45 -3.55 0.83
N LEU A 91 -3.02 -2.61 0.07
CA LEU A 91 -4.11 -2.92 -0.84
C LEU A 91 -3.70 -3.91 -1.93
N PHE A 92 -2.50 -3.76 -2.46
CA PHE A 92 -2.03 -4.56 -3.59
C PHE A 92 -1.23 -5.81 -3.21
N PHE A 93 -0.65 -5.84 -2.01
CA PHE A 93 0.26 -6.92 -1.67
C PHE A 93 -0.10 -7.68 -0.39
N VAL A 94 -0.78 -7.06 0.55
CA VAL A 94 -1.05 -7.65 1.86
C VAL A 94 -2.49 -8.14 1.97
N ARG A 95 -3.42 -7.34 1.51
CA ARG A 95 -4.85 -7.59 1.60
C ARG A 95 -5.32 -8.90 0.97
#